data_f2547442a1b9aecbca0e8114dd625e90
#
_entry.id   f2547442a1b9aecbca0e8114dd625e90
#
_cell.length_a   1.000
_cell.length_b   1.000
_cell.length_c   1.000
_cell.angle_alpha   90.00
_cell.angle_beta   90.00
_cell.angle_gamma   90.00
#
_symmetry.space_group_name_H-M   'P 1'
#
loop_
_entity.id
_entity.type
_entity.pdbx_description
1 polymer ?
#
loop_
_entity_poly.entity_id
_entity_poly.type
_entity_poly.pdbx_seq_one_letter_code
_entity_poly.pdbx_strand_id
1 'polypeptide(L)'
;GRWHVVDPMAEEYYGISPHVYVANNPLKYIDLNGDSISVAELYERDDKGKLINSNQVKAFEFLMSTKEGKALLANYAMKGQTIAGFSFSKDGKYHNKGINISFGAGVRDASVSGTTSFSLNDENLNVQIMVGNSLDNADLLDTFIHEIVIHADQSSADFSDDKVMNNSNVYPALRKMNESRGYKQHWQERNVNKAMIRIGLPIMQQYYNSQGIVKSNSAILKSMYG
;
A
#
# COMPACT_ATOMS: atom_id res chain seq x y z
N GLY A 1 -6.37 19.35 12.29
CA GLY A 1 -7.78 19.29 11.90
C GLY A 1 -8.71 19.29 13.09
N ARG A 2 -9.96 19.62 12.87
CA ARG A 2 -11.03 19.56 13.87
C ARG A 2 -12.29 19.01 13.19
N TRP A 3 -13.02 18.19 13.91
CA TRP A 3 -14.36 17.78 13.50
C TRP A 3 -15.33 18.97 13.53
N HIS A 4 -16.21 19.07 12.56
CA HIS A 4 -17.29 20.04 12.54
C HIS A 4 -18.47 19.64 13.45
N VAL A 5 -18.50 18.38 13.87
CA VAL A 5 -19.43 17.78 14.82
C VAL A 5 -18.67 17.15 15.97
N VAL A 6 -19.35 16.87 17.08
CA VAL A 6 -18.78 16.14 18.22
C VAL A 6 -18.45 14.71 17.78
N ASP A 7 -17.24 14.24 18.11
CA ASP A 7 -16.84 12.86 17.90
C ASP A 7 -17.80 11.91 18.65
N PRO A 8 -18.43 10.94 17.99
CA PRO A 8 -19.30 9.97 18.65
C PRO A 8 -18.61 9.15 19.76
N MET A 9 -17.28 9.03 19.71
CA MET A 9 -16.47 8.31 20.69
C MET A 9 -15.84 9.24 21.74
N ALA A 10 -16.21 10.53 21.78
CA ALA A 10 -15.62 11.54 22.68
C ALA A 10 -15.63 11.15 24.17
N GLU A 11 -16.61 10.33 24.59
CA GLU A 11 -16.71 9.86 25.98
C GLU A 11 -15.60 8.87 26.39
N GLU A 12 -14.91 8.25 25.43
CA GLU A 12 -13.81 7.33 25.71
C GLU A 12 -12.46 8.05 25.91
N TYR A 13 -12.37 9.32 25.59
CA TYR A 13 -11.13 10.08 25.57
C TYR A 13 -11.20 11.31 26.53
N TYR A 14 -11.40 11.05 27.84
CA TYR A 14 -11.40 12.10 28.86
C TYR A 14 -10.08 12.87 28.87
N GLY A 15 -10.11 14.13 28.56
CA GLY A 15 -8.94 15.02 28.54
C GLY A 15 -8.58 15.56 27.15
N ILE A 16 -9.28 15.15 26.11
CA ILE A 16 -9.14 15.67 24.76
C ILE A 16 -10.44 16.36 24.36
N SER A 17 -10.35 17.49 23.63
CA SER A 17 -11.56 18.18 23.14
C SER A 17 -12.37 17.26 22.20
N PRO A 18 -13.71 17.18 22.34
CA PRO A 18 -14.56 16.36 21.49
C PRO A 18 -14.56 16.75 20.01
N HIS A 19 -13.88 17.83 19.64
CA HIS A 19 -13.71 18.27 18.25
C HIS A 19 -12.28 18.06 17.72
N VAL A 20 -11.43 17.33 18.46
CA VAL A 20 -10.07 17.03 18.04
C VAL A 20 -10.07 15.85 17.10
N TYR A 21 -9.64 16.07 15.87
CA TYR A 21 -9.40 15.00 14.89
C TYR A 21 -8.06 14.32 15.17
N VAL A 22 -8.08 13.00 15.36
CA VAL A 22 -6.91 12.14 15.62
C VAL A 22 -5.93 12.72 16.65
N ALA A 23 -6.45 13.23 17.77
CA ALA A 23 -5.68 13.83 18.89
C ALA A 23 -4.68 14.92 18.43
N ASN A 24 -5.00 15.69 17.38
CA ASN A 24 -4.12 16.66 16.71
C ASN A 24 -2.82 16.05 16.13
N ASN A 25 -2.77 14.74 15.96
CA ASN A 25 -1.64 14.06 15.35
C ASN A 25 -2.07 13.17 14.19
N PRO A 26 -2.44 13.77 13.03
CA PRO A 26 -2.93 13.02 11.87
C PRO A 26 -1.86 12.13 11.20
N LEU A 27 -0.61 12.22 11.66
CA LEU A 27 0.48 11.33 11.23
C LEU A 27 0.60 10.08 12.12
N LYS A 28 0.03 10.11 13.33
CA LYS A 28 0.13 9.02 14.31
C LYS A 28 -1.17 8.23 14.44
N TYR A 29 -2.30 8.89 14.31
CA TYR A 29 -3.62 8.26 14.48
C TYR A 29 -4.39 8.37 13.17
N ILE A 30 -4.89 7.25 12.70
CA ILE A 30 -5.70 7.16 11.50
C ILE A 30 -7.13 6.90 11.93
N ASP A 31 -8.03 7.59 11.30
CA ASP A 31 -9.43 7.25 11.30
C ASP A 31 -9.61 5.94 10.52
N LEU A 32 -9.66 4.82 11.23
CA LEU A 32 -9.80 3.49 10.66
C LEU A 32 -11.11 3.29 9.89
N ASN A 33 -12.07 4.18 10.06
CA ASN A 33 -13.38 4.12 9.41
C ASN A 33 -13.51 5.03 8.18
N GLY A 34 -12.51 5.87 7.87
CA GLY A 34 -12.55 6.83 6.77
C GLY A 34 -11.43 6.71 5.75
N ASP A 35 -10.29 6.13 6.10
CA ASP A 35 -9.10 6.13 5.25
C ASP A 35 -8.98 4.88 4.37
N SER A 36 -9.12 5.06 3.06
CA SER A 36 -8.91 4.00 2.07
C SER A 36 -7.45 3.60 1.92
N ILE A 37 -6.50 4.53 2.21
CA ILE A 37 -5.06 4.28 2.21
C ILE A 37 -4.52 4.63 3.58
N SER A 38 -3.92 3.66 4.26
CA SER A 38 -3.28 3.83 5.56
C SER A 38 -1.77 3.66 5.46
N VAL A 39 -1.03 4.63 6.01
CA VAL A 39 0.43 4.61 6.12
C VAL A 39 0.93 4.77 7.55
N ALA A 40 0.06 4.63 8.56
CA ALA A 40 0.39 4.90 9.96
C ALA A 40 1.53 4.03 10.47
N GLU A 41 1.43 2.71 10.25
CA GLU A 41 2.47 1.78 10.68
C GLU A 41 3.81 2.06 9.98
N LEU A 42 3.77 2.51 8.72
CA LEU A 42 4.97 2.87 7.98
C LEU A 42 5.65 4.11 8.56
N TYR A 43 4.87 5.13 8.96
CA TYR A 43 5.36 6.40 9.52
C TYR A 43 5.47 6.42 11.04
N GLU A 44 5.50 5.25 11.68
CA GLU A 44 5.65 5.11 13.11
C GLU A 44 6.94 5.77 13.61
N ARG A 45 6.84 6.41 14.79
CA ARG A 45 7.97 7.12 15.42
C ARG A 45 8.24 6.55 16.80
N ASP A 46 9.52 6.57 17.19
CA ASP A 46 9.95 6.24 18.54
C ASP A 46 9.57 7.37 19.54
N ASP A 47 9.84 7.14 20.83
CA ASP A 47 9.58 8.09 21.91
C ASP A 47 10.31 9.43 21.76
N LYS A 48 11.34 9.47 20.91
CA LYS A 48 12.12 10.68 20.58
C LYS A 48 11.60 11.38 19.32
N GLY A 49 10.53 10.89 18.73
CA GLY A 49 9.92 11.41 17.49
C GLY A 49 10.67 11.04 16.20
N LYS A 50 11.66 10.14 16.26
CA LYS A 50 12.39 9.67 15.08
C LYS A 50 11.59 8.55 14.37
N LEU A 51 11.56 8.59 13.05
CA LEU A 51 10.95 7.52 12.24
C LEU A 51 11.65 6.18 12.51
N ILE A 52 10.88 5.15 12.89
CA ILE A 52 11.36 3.79 13.11
C ILE A 52 11.71 3.18 11.76
N ASN A 53 10.87 3.36 10.76
CA ASN A 53 10.93 2.73 9.44
C ASN A 53 11.48 3.70 8.37
N SER A 54 12.55 4.44 8.66
CA SER A 54 13.01 5.56 7.82
C SER A 54 13.37 5.17 6.39
N ASN A 55 13.89 3.97 6.13
CA ASN A 55 14.24 3.51 4.79
C ASN A 55 12.99 3.12 4.00
N GLN A 56 12.05 2.43 4.63
CA GLN A 56 10.76 2.08 4.05
C GLN A 56 9.97 3.34 3.69
N VAL A 57 9.96 4.34 4.59
CA VAL A 57 9.34 5.65 4.32
C VAL A 57 9.97 6.31 3.09
N LYS A 58 11.31 6.36 2.98
CA LYS A 58 11.98 6.94 1.81
C LYS A 58 11.63 6.22 0.51
N ALA A 59 11.59 4.89 0.51
CA ALA A 59 11.22 4.10 -0.66
C ALA A 59 9.76 4.36 -1.06
N PHE A 60 8.85 4.41 -0.08
CA PHE A 60 7.44 4.73 -0.30
C PHE A 60 7.23 6.17 -0.80
N GLU A 61 7.92 7.15 -0.22
CA GLU A 61 7.87 8.54 -0.68
C GLU A 61 8.42 8.68 -2.10
N PHE A 62 9.47 7.92 -2.45
CA PHE A 62 9.96 7.86 -3.81
C PHE A 62 8.89 7.28 -4.76
N LEU A 63 8.25 6.17 -4.40
CA LEU A 63 7.13 5.61 -5.15
C LEU A 63 6.06 6.69 -5.40
N MET A 64 5.67 7.40 -4.34
CA MET A 64 4.68 8.49 -4.39
C MET A 64 5.14 9.74 -5.14
N SER A 65 6.43 9.93 -5.36
CA SER A 65 6.94 11.03 -6.19
C SER A 65 6.71 10.78 -7.68
N THR A 66 6.59 9.52 -8.11
CA THR A 66 6.44 9.12 -9.50
C THR A 66 4.98 9.22 -9.98
N LYS A 67 4.79 9.40 -11.29
CA LYS A 67 3.46 9.39 -11.92
C LYS A 67 2.78 8.03 -11.78
N GLU A 68 3.55 6.97 -11.98
CA GLU A 68 3.07 5.59 -11.95
C GLU A 68 2.63 5.19 -10.55
N GLY A 69 3.43 5.53 -9.52
CA GLY A 69 3.09 5.27 -8.12
C GLY A 69 1.83 6.00 -7.67
N LYS A 70 1.71 7.29 -8.02
CA LYS A 70 0.47 8.05 -7.78
C LYS A 70 -0.74 7.42 -8.46
N ALA A 71 -0.58 6.97 -9.71
CA ALA A 71 -1.66 6.33 -10.46
C ALA A 71 -2.08 4.98 -9.85
N LEU A 72 -1.15 4.21 -9.31
CA LEU A 72 -1.44 2.97 -8.59
C LEU A 72 -2.29 3.25 -7.35
N LEU A 73 -1.84 4.15 -6.47
CA LEU A 73 -2.53 4.44 -5.22
C LEU A 73 -3.83 5.21 -5.43
N ALA A 74 -3.96 5.96 -6.54
CA ALA A 74 -5.21 6.62 -6.91
C ALA A 74 -6.39 5.65 -7.07
N ASN A 75 -6.15 4.36 -7.33
CA ASN A 75 -7.21 3.36 -7.38
C ASN A 75 -7.86 3.11 -6.01
N TYR A 76 -7.12 3.33 -4.93
CA TYR A 76 -7.56 3.10 -3.55
C TYR A 76 -7.96 4.39 -2.83
N ALA A 77 -7.50 5.53 -3.30
CA ALA A 77 -7.62 6.80 -2.59
C ALA A 77 -9.07 7.27 -2.45
N MET A 78 -9.37 7.91 -1.33
CA MET A 78 -10.54 8.74 -1.13
C MET A 78 -10.24 10.16 -1.63
N LYS A 79 -11.24 10.82 -2.21
CA LYS A 79 -11.15 12.23 -2.62
C LYS A 79 -10.75 13.11 -1.43
N GLY A 80 -9.72 13.92 -1.63
CA GLY A 80 -9.16 14.82 -0.61
C GLY A 80 -8.11 14.17 0.29
N GLN A 81 -7.95 12.84 0.27
CA GLN A 81 -6.92 12.15 1.02
C GLN A 81 -5.53 12.59 0.56
N THR A 82 -4.62 12.83 1.51
CA THR A 82 -3.24 13.25 1.25
C THR A 82 -2.26 12.21 1.76
N ILE A 83 -1.45 11.66 0.88
CA ILE A 83 -0.43 10.64 1.17
C ILE A 83 0.93 11.12 0.65
N ALA A 84 1.95 11.11 1.49
CA ALA A 84 3.31 11.56 1.16
C ALA A 84 3.32 12.94 0.44
N GLY A 85 2.49 13.87 0.90
CA GLY A 85 2.38 15.23 0.35
C GLY A 85 1.57 15.35 -0.96
N PHE A 86 1.03 14.25 -1.50
CA PHE A 86 0.18 14.27 -2.68
C PHE A 86 -1.29 14.12 -2.31
N SER A 87 -2.15 15.05 -2.75
CA SER A 87 -3.59 15.02 -2.52
C SER A 87 -4.33 14.44 -3.72
N PHE A 88 -5.21 13.47 -3.47
CA PHE A 88 -6.03 12.84 -4.49
C PHE A 88 -7.29 13.66 -4.75
N SER A 89 -7.58 13.95 -6.02
CA SER A 89 -8.68 14.85 -6.41
C SER A 89 -10.03 14.15 -6.60
N LYS A 90 -10.06 12.82 -6.59
CA LYS A 90 -11.26 12.00 -6.81
C LYS A 90 -11.14 10.66 -6.09
N ASP A 91 -12.31 10.03 -5.87
CA ASP A 91 -12.36 8.68 -5.33
C ASP A 91 -11.82 7.65 -6.33
N GLY A 92 -11.07 6.70 -5.81
CA GLY A 92 -10.52 5.59 -6.55
C GLY A 92 -11.56 4.51 -6.84
N LYS A 93 -11.33 3.73 -7.90
CA LYS A 93 -12.25 2.64 -8.28
C LYS A 93 -12.40 1.58 -7.20
N TYR A 94 -11.34 1.31 -6.44
CA TYR A 94 -11.34 0.32 -5.36
C TYR A 94 -11.93 0.89 -4.07
N HIS A 95 -11.66 2.16 -3.76
CA HIS A 95 -12.34 2.86 -2.67
C HIS A 95 -13.86 2.74 -2.79
N ASN A 96 -14.41 3.02 -3.97
CA ASN A 96 -15.85 2.92 -4.25
C ASN A 96 -16.43 1.49 -4.11
N LYS A 97 -15.57 0.49 -3.96
CA LYS A 97 -15.93 -0.92 -3.75
C LYS A 97 -15.63 -1.42 -2.33
N GLY A 98 -15.31 -0.51 -1.42
CA GLY A 98 -14.98 -0.86 -0.04
C GLY A 98 -13.64 -1.59 0.10
N ILE A 99 -12.65 -1.27 -0.75
CA ILE A 99 -11.33 -1.87 -0.67
C ILE A 99 -10.35 -0.84 -0.12
N ASN A 100 -9.77 -1.16 1.05
CA ASN A 100 -8.77 -0.37 1.74
C ASN A 100 -7.38 -0.99 1.57
N ILE A 101 -6.34 -0.16 1.58
CA ILE A 101 -4.96 -0.61 1.54
C ILE A 101 -4.14 0.03 2.66
N SER A 102 -3.32 -0.76 3.35
CA SER A 102 -2.43 -0.28 4.40
C SER A 102 -0.99 -0.70 4.15
N PHE A 103 -0.07 0.11 4.61
CA PHE A 103 1.36 -0.09 4.47
C PHE A 103 2.04 -0.07 5.82
N GLY A 104 2.89 -1.08 6.07
CA GLY A 104 3.68 -1.20 7.28
C GLY A 104 5.08 -1.73 7.00
N ALA A 105 5.87 -1.87 8.04
CA ALA A 105 7.22 -2.40 7.99
C ALA A 105 7.37 -3.58 8.95
N GLY A 106 8.29 -4.49 8.61
CA GLY A 106 8.51 -5.73 9.35
C GLY A 106 7.73 -6.90 8.78
N VAL A 107 8.43 -7.91 8.36
CA VAL A 107 7.88 -9.21 7.94
C VAL A 107 8.21 -10.24 9.03
N ARG A 108 7.29 -11.18 9.26
CA ARG A 108 7.51 -12.23 10.28
C ARG A 108 8.63 -13.18 9.90
N ASP A 109 8.80 -13.43 8.61
CA ASP A 109 9.81 -14.32 8.07
C ASP A 109 10.90 -13.48 7.36
N ALA A 110 12.11 -13.51 7.91
CA ALA A 110 13.25 -12.76 7.37
C ALA A 110 13.71 -13.25 5.98
N SER A 111 13.24 -14.42 5.52
CA SER A 111 13.50 -14.91 4.16
C SER A 111 12.61 -14.27 3.10
N VAL A 112 11.61 -13.49 3.51
CA VAL A 112 10.63 -12.85 2.63
C VAL A 112 10.85 -11.34 2.62
N SER A 113 10.96 -10.74 1.43
CA SER A 113 11.19 -9.30 1.27
C SER A 113 9.95 -8.49 1.60
N GLY A 114 8.77 -8.99 1.27
CA GLY A 114 7.47 -8.36 1.55
C GLY A 114 6.36 -9.38 1.64
N THR A 115 5.22 -8.97 2.14
CA THR A 115 4.00 -9.77 2.20
C THR A 115 2.77 -8.91 1.97
N THR A 116 1.82 -9.44 1.22
CA THR A 116 0.47 -8.90 1.10
C THR A 116 -0.52 -9.85 1.76
N SER A 117 -1.29 -9.35 2.70
CA SER A 117 -2.35 -10.10 3.37
C SER A 117 -3.72 -9.45 3.14
N PHE A 118 -4.76 -10.25 3.22
CA PHE A 118 -6.13 -9.84 2.97
C PHE A 118 -7.01 -10.23 4.14
N SER A 119 -7.89 -9.31 4.55
CA SER A 119 -8.93 -9.58 5.53
C SER A 119 -10.23 -8.92 5.10
N LEU A 120 -11.35 -9.56 5.46
CA LEU A 120 -12.67 -8.98 5.29
C LEU A 120 -13.15 -8.46 6.64
N ASN A 121 -13.67 -7.25 6.65
CA ASN A 121 -14.39 -6.68 7.77
C ASN A 121 -15.71 -6.14 7.22
N ASP A 122 -16.82 -6.73 7.66
CA ASP A 122 -18.14 -6.51 7.09
C ASP A 122 -18.14 -6.73 5.57
N GLU A 123 -18.36 -5.68 4.79
CA GLU A 123 -18.35 -5.73 3.32
C GLU A 123 -17.07 -5.17 2.72
N ASN A 124 -16.07 -4.82 3.54
CA ASN A 124 -14.83 -4.20 3.09
C ASN A 124 -13.68 -5.22 3.00
N LEU A 125 -12.92 -5.13 1.92
CA LEU A 125 -11.65 -5.84 1.78
C LEU A 125 -10.51 -4.94 2.29
N ASN A 126 -9.78 -5.42 3.29
CA ASN A 126 -8.58 -4.75 3.78
C ASN A 126 -7.35 -5.48 3.23
N VAL A 127 -6.52 -4.75 2.51
CA VAL A 127 -5.25 -5.21 1.95
C VAL A 127 -4.13 -4.63 2.79
N GLN A 128 -3.30 -5.46 3.41
CA GLN A 128 -2.15 -5.03 4.18
C GLN A 128 -0.86 -5.44 3.48
N ILE A 129 0.00 -4.47 3.22
CA ILE A 129 1.34 -4.67 2.66
C ILE A 129 2.37 -4.41 3.74
N MET A 130 3.22 -5.40 4.01
CA MET A 130 4.33 -5.31 4.95
C MET A 130 5.65 -5.51 4.19
N VAL A 131 6.64 -4.65 4.40
CA VAL A 131 7.96 -4.75 3.77
C VAL A 131 9.06 -5.00 4.78
N GLY A 132 10.10 -5.72 4.39
CA GLY A 132 11.19 -6.12 5.26
C GLY A 132 12.04 -4.94 5.76
N ASN A 133 12.79 -5.16 6.85
CA ASN A 133 13.60 -4.12 7.49
C ASN A 133 15.06 -4.12 7.02
N SER A 134 15.54 -5.20 6.44
CA SER A 134 16.96 -5.42 6.09
C SER A 134 17.30 -5.13 4.63
N LEU A 135 16.34 -4.65 3.84
CA LEU A 135 16.51 -4.38 2.42
C LEU A 135 17.16 -3.02 2.18
N ASP A 136 17.93 -2.88 1.10
CA ASP A 136 18.35 -1.58 0.62
C ASP A 136 17.16 -0.79 0.00
N ASN A 137 17.39 0.49 -0.33
CA ASN A 137 16.29 1.33 -0.82
C ASN A 137 15.76 0.89 -2.21
N ALA A 138 16.60 0.29 -3.06
CA ALA A 138 16.17 -0.23 -4.36
C ALA A 138 15.31 -1.47 -4.18
N ASP A 139 15.71 -2.38 -3.30
CA ASP A 139 14.99 -3.61 -2.99
C ASP A 139 13.66 -3.30 -2.27
N LEU A 140 13.66 -2.30 -1.36
CA LEU A 140 12.44 -1.83 -0.71
C LEU A 140 11.44 -1.27 -1.73
N LEU A 141 11.92 -0.44 -2.67
CA LEU A 141 11.07 0.14 -3.71
C LEU A 141 10.51 -0.95 -4.62
N ASP A 142 11.36 -1.90 -5.05
CA ASP A 142 10.93 -3.04 -5.87
C ASP A 142 9.91 -3.91 -5.13
N THR A 143 10.13 -4.15 -3.84
CA THR A 143 9.19 -4.90 -3.00
C THR A 143 7.83 -4.18 -2.92
N PHE A 144 7.78 -2.87 -2.68
CA PHE A 144 6.52 -2.12 -2.73
C PHE A 144 5.80 -2.26 -4.08
N ILE A 145 6.55 -2.12 -5.18
CA ILE A 145 6.00 -2.25 -6.53
C ILE A 145 5.43 -3.66 -6.72
N HIS A 146 6.19 -4.69 -6.33
CA HIS A 146 5.80 -6.09 -6.41
C HIS A 146 4.49 -6.35 -5.65
N GLU A 147 4.47 -6.00 -4.36
CA GLU A 147 3.32 -6.26 -3.49
C GLU A 147 2.05 -5.53 -3.97
N ILE A 148 2.20 -4.28 -4.45
CA ILE A 148 1.06 -3.52 -4.96
C ILE A 148 0.59 -4.07 -6.30
N VAL A 149 1.49 -4.24 -7.28
CA VAL A 149 1.11 -4.57 -8.67
C VAL A 149 0.68 -6.01 -8.83
N ILE A 150 1.40 -6.93 -8.17
CA ILE A 150 1.20 -8.37 -8.32
C ILE A 150 0.08 -8.87 -7.42
N HIS A 151 0.10 -8.45 -6.14
CA HIS A 151 -0.81 -8.98 -5.14
C HIS A 151 -2.01 -8.08 -4.93
N ALA A 152 -1.80 -6.83 -4.51
CA ALA A 152 -2.87 -5.95 -4.10
C ALA A 152 -3.79 -5.56 -5.27
N ASP A 153 -3.25 -5.02 -6.38
CA ASP A 153 -4.06 -4.53 -7.50
C ASP A 153 -4.83 -5.67 -8.18
N GLN A 154 -4.18 -6.83 -8.38
CA GLN A 154 -4.84 -7.98 -8.99
C GLN A 154 -5.96 -8.53 -8.08
N SER A 155 -5.69 -8.74 -6.80
CA SER A 155 -6.71 -9.26 -5.87
C SER A 155 -7.86 -8.28 -5.66
N SER A 156 -7.56 -6.97 -5.66
CA SER A 156 -8.58 -5.92 -5.60
C SER A 156 -9.45 -5.89 -6.86
N ALA A 157 -8.86 -6.13 -8.04
CA ALA A 157 -9.60 -6.24 -9.28
C ALA A 157 -10.54 -7.45 -9.26
N ASP A 158 -10.03 -8.60 -8.83
CA ASP A 158 -10.82 -9.83 -8.73
C ASP A 158 -11.95 -9.69 -7.69
N PHE A 159 -11.69 -9.03 -6.54
CA PHE A 159 -12.71 -8.75 -5.53
C PHE A 159 -13.77 -7.78 -6.06
N SER A 160 -13.39 -6.82 -6.89
CA SER A 160 -14.31 -5.86 -7.51
C SER A 160 -15.19 -6.47 -8.58
N ASP A 161 -14.88 -7.67 -9.08
CA ASP A 161 -15.71 -8.38 -10.07
C ASP A 161 -17.01 -8.83 -9.41
N ASP A 162 -18.14 -8.52 -10.01
CA ASP A 162 -19.47 -8.86 -9.50
C ASP A 162 -19.65 -10.38 -9.28
N LYS A 163 -18.94 -11.22 -10.02
CA LYS A 163 -18.95 -12.68 -9.82
C LYS A 163 -18.30 -13.09 -8.51
N VAL A 164 -17.24 -12.41 -8.10
CA VAL A 164 -16.55 -12.67 -6.84
C VAL A 164 -17.35 -12.10 -5.68
N MET A 165 -17.86 -10.88 -5.82
CA MET A 165 -18.67 -10.20 -4.81
C MET A 165 -19.95 -10.95 -4.44
N ASN A 166 -20.57 -11.61 -5.41
CA ASN A 166 -21.78 -12.41 -5.19
C ASN A 166 -21.51 -13.85 -4.70
N ASN A 167 -20.24 -14.19 -4.46
CA ASN A 167 -19.87 -15.52 -3.99
C ASN A 167 -19.75 -15.53 -2.46
N SER A 168 -20.58 -16.35 -1.79
CA SER A 168 -20.52 -16.56 -0.34
C SER A 168 -19.18 -17.09 0.17
N ASN A 169 -18.29 -17.53 -0.73
CA ASN A 169 -16.95 -18.04 -0.44
C ASN A 169 -15.82 -17.10 -0.90
N VAL A 170 -16.06 -15.78 -0.92
CA VAL A 170 -15.06 -14.79 -1.36
C VAL A 170 -13.72 -14.94 -0.64
N TYR A 171 -13.74 -15.12 0.68
CA TYR A 171 -12.52 -15.25 1.46
C TYR A 171 -11.68 -16.50 1.10
N PRO A 172 -12.25 -17.70 1.01
CA PRO A 172 -11.54 -18.87 0.50
C PRO A 172 -11.04 -18.69 -0.94
N ALA A 173 -11.80 -18.01 -1.80
CA ALA A 173 -11.38 -17.72 -3.17
C ALA A 173 -10.16 -16.80 -3.22
N LEU A 174 -10.15 -15.71 -2.46
CA LEU A 174 -8.99 -14.80 -2.32
C LEU A 174 -7.76 -15.51 -1.77
N ARG A 175 -7.93 -16.34 -0.75
CA ARG A 175 -6.85 -17.15 -0.18
C ARG A 175 -6.27 -18.12 -1.19
N LYS A 176 -7.13 -18.85 -1.91
CA LYS A 176 -6.71 -19.78 -2.97
C LYS A 176 -5.99 -19.07 -4.12
N MET A 177 -6.45 -17.88 -4.50
CA MET A 177 -5.79 -17.05 -5.51
C MET A 177 -4.41 -16.61 -5.05
N ASN A 178 -4.27 -16.21 -3.79
CA ASN A 178 -3.00 -15.82 -3.18
C ASN A 178 -2.02 -17.02 -3.09
N GLU A 179 -2.51 -18.17 -2.66
CA GLU A 179 -1.72 -19.41 -2.59
C GLU A 179 -1.34 -19.94 -3.98
N SER A 180 -2.22 -19.86 -4.98
CA SER A 180 -1.96 -20.30 -6.35
C SER A 180 -0.98 -19.40 -7.10
N ARG A 181 -0.84 -18.15 -6.66
CA ARG A 181 0.15 -17.18 -7.15
C ARG A 181 1.46 -17.27 -6.37
N GLY A 182 1.88 -18.49 -5.97
CA GLY A 182 3.14 -18.72 -5.31
C GLY A 182 4.30 -18.05 -6.08
N TYR A 183 5.31 -17.58 -5.35
CA TYR A 183 6.38 -16.70 -5.83
C TYR A 183 6.98 -17.07 -7.19
N LYS A 184 7.11 -18.38 -7.48
CA LYS A 184 7.64 -18.85 -8.77
C LYS A 184 6.65 -18.78 -9.94
N GLN A 185 5.36 -18.67 -9.68
CA GLN A 185 4.32 -18.63 -10.72
C GLN A 185 4.03 -17.21 -11.22
N HIS A 186 4.25 -16.18 -10.39
CA HIS A 186 3.99 -14.78 -10.78
C HIS A 186 4.76 -14.35 -12.03
N TRP A 187 5.98 -14.80 -12.11
CA TRP A 187 6.90 -14.42 -13.20
C TRP A 187 6.59 -15.12 -14.52
N GLN A 188 5.84 -16.21 -14.47
CA GLN A 188 5.45 -16.96 -15.64
C GLN A 188 4.12 -16.47 -16.22
N GLU A 189 3.34 -15.73 -15.48
CA GLU A 189 2.07 -15.18 -15.96
C GLU A 189 2.31 -13.96 -16.85
N ARG A 190 1.92 -14.10 -18.12
CA ARG A 190 2.12 -13.06 -19.16
C ARG A 190 1.54 -11.68 -18.79
N ASN A 191 0.45 -11.64 -18.02
CA ASN A 191 -0.21 -10.40 -17.61
C ASN A 191 0.53 -9.68 -16.50
N VAL A 192 1.06 -10.42 -15.56
CA VAL A 192 1.89 -9.90 -14.46
C VAL A 192 3.16 -9.26 -15.00
N ASN A 193 3.88 -9.96 -15.87
CA ASN A 193 5.07 -9.42 -16.53
C ASN A 193 4.79 -8.11 -17.29
N LYS A 194 3.65 -8.01 -17.97
CA LYS A 194 3.26 -6.77 -18.66
C LYS A 194 2.99 -5.63 -17.69
N ALA A 195 2.36 -5.88 -16.55
CA ALA A 195 2.10 -4.87 -15.53
C ALA A 195 3.41 -4.37 -14.92
N MET A 196 4.33 -5.26 -14.57
CA MET A 196 5.65 -4.88 -14.04
C MET A 196 6.48 -4.10 -15.06
N ILE A 197 6.47 -4.48 -16.33
CA ILE A 197 7.16 -3.71 -17.39
C ILE A 197 6.52 -2.33 -17.57
N ARG A 198 5.21 -2.24 -17.53
CA ARG A 198 4.49 -0.98 -17.76
C ARG A 198 4.59 -0.01 -16.58
N ILE A 199 4.61 -0.52 -15.36
CA ILE A 199 4.51 0.27 -14.12
C ILE A 199 5.84 0.25 -13.35
N GLY A 200 6.35 -0.93 -13.04
CA GLY A 200 7.52 -1.09 -12.19
C GLY A 200 8.80 -0.61 -12.86
N LEU A 201 9.04 -1.01 -14.10
CA LEU A 201 10.26 -0.60 -14.82
C LEU A 201 10.43 0.92 -14.91
N PRO A 202 9.42 1.74 -15.28
CA PRO A 202 9.57 3.20 -15.27
C PRO A 202 9.89 3.78 -13.90
N ILE A 203 9.31 3.25 -12.82
CA ILE A 203 9.59 3.69 -11.45
C ILE A 203 11.05 3.38 -11.08
N MET A 204 11.50 2.16 -11.33
CA MET A 204 12.87 1.74 -11.03
C MET A 204 13.90 2.50 -11.88
N GLN A 205 13.60 2.82 -13.14
CA GLN A 205 14.44 3.68 -13.98
C GLN A 205 14.60 5.08 -13.39
N GLN A 206 13.47 5.70 -12.97
CA GLN A 206 13.49 7.02 -12.32
C GLN A 206 14.32 6.96 -11.02
N TYR A 207 14.19 5.88 -10.24
CA TYR A 207 14.99 5.68 -9.04
C TYR A 207 16.49 5.65 -9.34
N TYR A 208 16.95 4.75 -10.22
CA TYR A 208 18.38 4.65 -10.56
C TYR A 208 18.92 5.95 -11.15
N ASN A 209 18.18 6.61 -12.03
CA ASN A 209 18.54 7.92 -12.57
C ASN A 209 18.71 8.97 -11.48
N SER A 210 17.83 8.99 -10.48
CA SER A 210 17.92 9.92 -9.33
C SER A 210 19.16 9.69 -8.46
N GLN A 211 19.67 8.46 -8.45
CA GLN A 211 20.92 8.10 -7.78
C GLN A 211 22.18 8.28 -8.66
N GLY A 212 22.03 8.81 -9.88
CA GLY A 212 23.14 8.92 -10.85
C GLY A 212 23.61 7.57 -11.41
N ILE A 213 22.79 6.51 -11.28
CA ILE A 213 23.13 5.17 -11.74
C ILE A 213 22.46 4.89 -13.07
N VAL A 214 23.26 4.63 -14.11
CA VAL A 214 22.74 4.25 -15.43
C VAL A 214 22.63 2.72 -15.51
N LYS A 215 21.42 2.21 -15.60
CA LYS A 215 21.14 0.78 -15.84
C LYS A 215 20.29 0.61 -17.10
N SER A 216 20.58 -0.44 -17.87
CA SER A 216 19.73 -0.82 -18.99
C SER A 216 18.40 -1.41 -18.49
N ASN A 217 17.35 -1.35 -19.31
CA ASN A 217 16.05 -1.95 -18.97
C ASN A 217 16.16 -3.43 -18.65
N SER A 218 17.01 -4.15 -19.41
CA SER A 218 17.25 -5.57 -19.17
C SER A 218 17.93 -5.84 -17.83
N ALA A 219 18.87 -4.97 -17.42
CA ALA A 219 19.53 -5.09 -16.11
C ALA A 219 18.55 -4.77 -14.95
N ILE A 220 17.69 -3.77 -15.12
CA ILE A 220 16.65 -3.44 -14.15
C ILE A 220 15.65 -4.60 -14.02
N LEU A 221 15.11 -5.08 -15.15
CA LEU A 221 14.19 -6.21 -15.15
C LEU A 221 14.82 -7.46 -14.54
N LYS A 222 16.10 -7.73 -14.82
CA LYS A 222 16.80 -8.84 -14.18
C LYS A 222 16.90 -8.67 -12.65
N SER A 223 17.12 -7.46 -12.13
CA SER A 223 17.13 -7.25 -10.67
C SER A 223 15.75 -7.40 -10.03
N MET A 224 14.70 -7.03 -10.74
CA MET A 224 13.31 -7.17 -10.27
C MET A 224 12.82 -8.63 -10.30
N TYR A 225 13.41 -9.47 -11.14
CA TYR A 225 12.98 -10.86 -11.38
C TYR A 225 13.99 -11.91 -10.89
N GLY A 226 15.15 -11.50 -10.47
CA GLY A 226 16.25 -12.38 -10.05
C GLY A 226 16.22 -12.79 -8.65
#